data_378f200157ed7d70dd247197b0949e78
#
_entry.id   378f200157ed7d70dd247197b0949e78
#
_cell.length_a   1.000
_cell.length_b   1.000
_cell.length_c   1.000
_cell.angle_alpha   90.00
_cell.angle_beta   90.00
_cell.angle_gamma   90.00
#
_symmetry.space_group_name_H-M   'P 1'
#
loop_
_entity.id
_entity.type
_entity.pdbx_description
1 polymer ?
#
loop_
_entity_poly.entity_id
_entity_poly.type
_entity_poly.pdbx_seq_one_letter_code
_entity_poly.pdbx_strand_id
1 'polypeptide(L)'
;MYVRKIHIDGIKLLRNFELDFTRDGEPRMWTVLVGPNGLCKTSILRALALAASGRDRANQLAQDLLSSLRDARRPESAVTVRGQFGFGEVGERCGRKYPGLEPPIPNQLVDTHLILEPERRLFNGGSSYDQRYDQRGAVQSGLRIGQSLLNGADVLSPLNDPLEEARDLGLPHWFMAGYGVRRSLPLPRSTTRPEDLVRTRVEPLFDRGELIGTGFADHFDGEQALTFARILKHVLLTHEDMLPNIENFDLRGKGGANTADGLIHSHRFDVRAGPGVVKLPATWLSHGYQAALAWLADVIGHILWEASAAGLSVDIEPEQMEGLVLVDELDLHLHPRWQVGLIPALKRTFPRLQFVVTTHSPMLLAGLEADEIIMCEQDPASGDIVPRQAERAAKLMTGTQMLEQYFGIDQLYPINLAKQLRRYGNLANDPYRSDEEQAELEQLRTVLEGAGLHFDWQPLERKSA
;
A
#
# COMPACT_ATOMS: atom_id res chain seq x y z
N MET A 1 -10.47 -2.82 12.17
CA MET A 1 -10.43 -1.34 12.05
C MET A 1 -10.31 -0.95 10.60
N TYR A 2 -11.03 0.10 10.19
CA TYR A 2 -11.03 0.64 8.82
C TYR A 2 -10.80 2.14 8.85
N VAL A 3 -9.97 2.66 7.95
CA VAL A 3 -9.87 4.11 7.75
C VAL A 3 -11.06 4.60 6.92
N ARG A 4 -11.64 5.74 7.30
CA ARG A 4 -12.73 6.39 6.59
C ARG A 4 -12.30 7.70 5.96
N LYS A 5 -11.51 8.50 6.66
CA LYS A 5 -10.96 9.77 6.15
C LYS A 5 -9.58 10.05 6.70
N ILE A 6 -8.80 10.78 5.94
CA ILE A 6 -7.56 11.38 6.42
C ILE A 6 -7.47 12.83 5.95
N HIS A 7 -6.97 13.68 6.83
CA HIS A 7 -6.57 15.04 6.50
C HIS A 7 -5.11 15.22 6.91
N ILE A 8 -4.28 15.71 5.99
CA ILE A 8 -2.83 15.89 6.16
C ILE A 8 -2.47 17.33 5.81
N ASP A 9 -1.75 18.00 6.70
CA ASP A 9 -1.19 19.32 6.44
C ASP A 9 0.26 19.39 6.90
N GLY A 10 1.14 19.91 6.04
CA GLY A 10 2.55 20.14 6.34
C GLY A 10 3.48 18.95 6.12
N ILE A 11 3.03 17.83 5.52
CA ILE A 11 3.89 16.73 5.09
C ILE A 11 4.33 16.95 3.64
N LYS A 12 5.60 17.27 3.41
CA LYS A 12 6.17 17.51 2.07
C LYS A 12 5.29 18.47 1.25
N LEU A 13 4.72 17.98 0.14
CA LEU A 13 3.82 18.75 -0.71
C LEU A 13 2.34 18.55 -0.37
N LEU A 14 2.03 17.81 0.70
CA LEU A 14 0.66 17.61 1.18
C LEU A 14 0.27 18.78 2.06
N ARG A 15 -0.58 19.62 1.54
CA ARG A 15 -1.10 20.80 2.22
C ARG A 15 -2.61 20.79 2.12
N ASN A 16 -3.26 20.82 3.28
CA ASN A 16 -4.71 20.73 3.35
C ASN A 16 -5.25 19.56 2.50
N PHE A 17 -4.49 18.46 2.50
CA PHE A 17 -4.79 17.27 1.71
C PHE A 17 -5.86 16.45 2.42
N GLU A 18 -6.97 16.21 1.77
CA GLU A 18 -8.07 15.41 2.30
C GLU A 18 -8.37 14.23 1.37
N LEU A 19 -8.54 13.04 1.95
CA LEU A 19 -8.91 11.85 1.21
C LEU A 19 -9.98 11.06 1.97
N ASP A 20 -11.07 10.75 1.25
CA ASP A 20 -12.18 9.93 1.72
C ASP A 20 -11.99 8.47 1.23
N PHE A 21 -12.08 7.53 2.17
CA PHE A 21 -11.96 6.08 1.93
C PHE A 21 -13.32 5.38 2.04
N THR A 22 -14.40 6.10 1.83
CA THR A 22 -15.75 5.53 1.91
C THR A 22 -16.40 5.42 0.54
N ARG A 23 -17.35 4.49 0.44
CA ARG A 23 -18.30 4.35 -0.66
C ARG A 23 -19.69 4.21 -0.03
N ASP A 24 -20.61 5.09 -0.38
CA ASP A 24 -22.00 5.08 0.15
C ASP A 24 -22.07 5.08 1.69
N GLY A 25 -21.09 5.74 2.34
CA GLY A 25 -21.00 5.82 3.80
C GLY A 25 -20.31 4.61 4.48
N GLU A 26 -20.00 3.55 3.72
CA GLU A 26 -19.26 2.38 4.22
C GLU A 26 -17.78 2.43 3.82
N PRO A 27 -16.88 1.76 4.58
CA PRO A 27 -15.47 1.72 4.22
C PRO A 27 -15.25 1.10 2.83
N ARG A 28 -14.54 1.81 1.96
CA ARG A 28 -14.09 1.27 0.69
C ARG A 28 -12.91 0.33 0.94
N MET A 29 -13.06 -0.95 0.59
CA MET A 29 -12.06 -1.98 0.90
C MET A 29 -10.76 -1.84 0.10
N TRP A 30 -10.80 -1.18 -1.06
CA TRP A 30 -9.62 -0.95 -1.88
C TRP A 30 -9.44 0.51 -2.23
N THR A 31 -8.25 1.03 -2.01
CA THR A 31 -7.83 2.35 -2.48
C THR A 31 -6.41 2.24 -3.02
N VAL A 32 -6.24 2.54 -4.31
CA VAL A 32 -4.96 2.48 -5.00
C VAL A 32 -4.53 3.89 -5.36
N LEU A 33 -3.42 4.34 -4.77
CA LEU A 33 -2.83 5.64 -5.04
C LEU A 33 -1.89 5.53 -6.25
N VAL A 34 -2.17 6.29 -7.29
CA VAL A 34 -1.37 6.34 -8.51
C VAL A 34 -0.83 7.75 -8.77
N GLY A 35 0.19 7.85 -9.59
CA GLY A 35 0.80 9.11 -9.99
C GLY A 35 2.31 9.00 -10.14
N PRO A 36 2.96 10.00 -10.74
CA PRO A 36 4.41 10.07 -10.90
C PRO A 36 5.20 9.96 -9.60
N ASN A 37 6.50 9.72 -9.71
CA ASN A 37 7.41 9.75 -8.57
C ASN A 37 7.44 11.15 -7.94
N GLY A 38 7.63 11.21 -6.62
CA GLY A 38 7.70 12.49 -5.89
C GLY A 38 6.35 13.05 -5.45
N LEU A 39 5.21 12.47 -5.85
CA LEU A 39 3.87 12.94 -5.48
C LEU A 39 3.37 12.38 -4.14
N CYS A 40 4.25 12.19 -3.18
CA CYS A 40 3.95 11.91 -1.78
C CYS A 40 3.11 10.65 -1.47
N LYS A 41 2.95 9.70 -2.40
CA LYS A 41 2.15 8.48 -2.20
C LYS A 41 2.56 7.69 -0.94
N THR A 42 3.85 7.35 -0.81
CA THR A 42 4.40 6.72 0.39
C THR A 42 4.18 7.56 1.66
N SER A 43 4.24 8.90 1.52
CA SER A 43 4.03 9.81 2.66
C SER A 43 2.57 9.79 3.15
N ILE A 44 1.61 9.60 2.24
CA ILE A 44 0.19 9.40 2.59
C ILE A 44 0.02 8.10 3.38
N LEU A 45 0.62 6.98 2.94
CA LEU A 45 0.56 5.72 3.68
C LEU A 45 1.20 5.85 5.06
N ARG A 46 2.37 6.51 5.17
CA ARG A 46 3.03 6.77 6.45
C ARG A 46 2.20 7.66 7.37
N ALA A 47 1.53 8.68 6.83
CA ALA A 47 0.62 9.52 7.61
C ALA A 47 -0.57 8.73 8.17
N LEU A 48 -1.16 7.83 7.36
CA LEU A 48 -2.21 6.90 7.81
C LEU A 48 -1.71 6.02 8.96
N ALA A 49 -0.53 5.43 8.80
CA ALA A 49 0.09 4.59 9.82
C ALA A 49 0.33 5.36 11.12
N LEU A 50 0.86 6.59 11.04
CA LEU A 50 1.08 7.43 12.21
C LEU A 50 -0.24 7.78 12.90
N ALA A 51 -1.28 8.17 12.14
CA ALA A 51 -2.59 8.50 12.69
C ALA A 51 -3.24 7.33 13.43
N ALA A 52 -2.99 6.10 12.97
CA ALA A 52 -3.54 4.88 13.58
C ALA A 52 -2.69 4.33 14.73
N SER A 53 -1.42 4.76 14.89
CA SER A 53 -0.47 4.14 15.85
C SER A 53 -0.56 4.67 17.26
N GLY A 54 -1.22 5.80 17.51
CA GLY A 54 -1.21 6.47 18.80
C GLY A 54 0.08 7.25 19.06
N ARG A 55 0.12 8.00 20.17
CA ARG A 55 1.18 8.97 20.47
C ARG A 55 2.57 8.35 20.54
N ASP A 56 2.73 7.35 21.41
CA ASP A 56 4.06 6.84 21.74
C ASP A 56 4.67 6.05 20.58
N ARG A 57 3.87 5.24 19.89
CA ARG A 57 4.32 4.53 18.68
C ARG A 57 4.53 5.45 17.50
N ALA A 58 3.69 6.48 17.33
CA ALA A 58 3.90 7.48 16.30
C ALA A 58 5.22 8.22 16.50
N ASN A 59 5.59 8.55 17.74
CA ASN A 59 6.90 9.13 18.07
C ASN A 59 8.04 8.18 17.69
N GLN A 60 7.93 6.90 18.02
CA GLN A 60 8.94 5.89 17.70
C GLN A 60 9.07 5.66 16.18
N LEU A 61 7.95 5.63 15.46
CA LEU A 61 7.92 5.43 14.01
C LEU A 61 8.43 6.67 13.24
N ALA A 62 8.09 7.87 13.73
CA ALA A 62 8.42 9.11 13.05
C ALA A 62 9.87 9.61 13.30
N GLN A 63 10.55 9.17 14.36
CA GLN A 63 11.85 9.64 14.86
C GLN A 63 12.74 10.39 13.84
N ASP A 64 13.43 9.63 12.98
CA ASP A 64 14.39 10.20 12.01
C ASP A 64 13.72 10.70 10.72
N LEU A 65 12.44 10.36 10.52
CA LEU A 65 11.69 10.73 9.32
C LEU A 65 11.03 12.11 9.43
N LEU A 66 10.89 12.66 10.63
CA LEU A 66 10.26 13.98 10.82
C LEU A 66 10.92 15.04 9.95
N SER A 67 12.24 15.02 9.83
CA SER A 67 12.98 15.91 8.95
C SER A 67 12.65 15.77 7.48
N SER A 68 12.47 14.52 7.05
CA SER A 68 12.16 14.18 5.65
C SER A 68 10.67 14.22 5.32
N LEU A 69 9.82 14.21 6.35
CA LEU A 69 8.36 14.28 6.17
C LEU A 69 7.86 15.73 6.07
N ARG A 70 8.53 16.71 6.65
CA ARG A 70 8.05 18.10 6.71
C ARG A 70 8.07 18.78 5.34
N ASP A 71 7.17 19.74 5.17
CA ASP A 71 7.21 20.66 4.04
C ASP A 71 8.42 21.60 4.15
N ALA A 72 9.43 21.38 3.29
CA ALA A 72 10.63 22.19 3.27
C ALA A 72 10.37 23.67 2.92
N ARG A 73 9.22 23.98 2.32
CA ARG A 73 8.78 25.36 2.03
C ARG A 73 8.32 26.10 3.30
N ARG A 74 8.00 25.35 4.38
CA ARG A 74 7.47 25.84 5.64
C ARG A 74 8.08 25.11 6.84
N PRO A 75 9.38 25.28 7.08
CA PRO A 75 10.10 24.53 8.10
C PRO A 75 9.63 24.82 9.54
N GLU A 76 8.96 25.96 9.77
CA GLU A 76 8.46 26.36 11.08
C GLU A 76 7.04 25.89 11.40
N SER A 77 6.31 25.39 10.38
CA SER A 77 4.91 24.97 10.57
C SER A 77 4.84 23.58 11.22
N ALA A 78 3.89 23.41 12.13
CA ALA A 78 3.55 22.10 12.64
C ALA A 78 2.99 21.22 11.53
N VAL A 79 3.28 19.91 11.59
CA VAL A 79 2.65 18.93 10.74
C VAL A 79 1.41 18.41 11.46
N THR A 80 0.27 18.43 10.82
CA THR A 80 -0.96 17.89 11.39
C THR A 80 -1.49 16.74 10.55
N VAL A 81 -1.90 15.66 11.23
CA VAL A 81 -2.56 14.52 10.60
C VAL A 81 -3.82 14.20 11.41
N ARG A 82 -4.96 14.23 10.74
CA ARG A 82 -6.24 13.85 11.34
C ARG A 82 -6.74 12.60 10.62
N GLY A 83 -7.05 11.54 11.37
CA GLY A 83 -7.61 10.31 10.83
C GLY A 83 -8.98 10.03 11.42
N GLN A 84 -9.90 9.54 10.61
CA GLN A 84 -11.17 9.00 11.07
C GLN A 84 -11.21 7.50 10.78
N PHE A 85 -11.51 6.72 11.81
CA PHE A 85 -11.52 5.26 11.75
C PHE A 85 -12.86 4.70 12.22
N GLY A 86 -13.23 3.54 11.69
CA GLY A 86 -14.39 2.76 12.11
C GLY A 86 -13.99 1.32 12.45
N PHE A 87 -14.92 0.56 13.04
CA PHE A 87 -14.70 -0.81 13.46
C PHE A 87 -15.66 -1.75 12.74
N GLY A 88 -15.20 -2.98 12.50
CA GLY A 88 -15.99 -4.05 11.93
C GLY A 88 -16.54 -5.01 13.02
N GLU A 89 -17.14 -6.09 12.56
CA GLU A 89 -17.79 -7.09 13.43
C GLU A 89 -16.83 -7.80 14.40
N VAL A 90 -15.55 -7.92 14.05
CA VAL A 90 -14.54 -8.54 14.92
C VAL A 90 -14.38 -7.75 16.22
N GLY A 91 -14.54 -6.43 16.16
CA GLY A 91 -14.55 -5.57 17.34
C GLY A 91 -15.58 -5.98 18.37
N GLU A 92 -16.78 -6.40 17.94
CA GLU A 92 -17.83 -6.89 18.83
C GLU A 92 -17.46 -8.21 19.53
N ARG A 93 -16.82 -9.12 18.81
CA ARG A 93 -16.43 -10.43 19.36
C ARG A 93 -15.30 -10.30 20.40
N CYS A 94 -14.40 -9.38 20.19
CA CYS A 94 -13.27 -9.14 21.09
C CYS A 94 -13.71 -8.46 22.39
N GLY A 95 -14.66 -7.54 22.33
CA GLY A 95 -15.08 -6.73 23.48
C GLY A 95 -15.67 -7.51 24.67
N ARG A 96 -16.15 -8.71 24.45
CA ARG A 96 -16.68 -9.56 25.55
C ARG A 96 -15.62 -10.15 26.47
N LYS A 97 -14.34 -10.12 26.12
CA LYS A 97 -13.27 -10.78 26.87
C LYS A 97 -12.34 -9.82 27.63
N TYR A 98 -12.48 -8.53 27.46
CA TYR A 98 -11.65 -7.53 28.10
C TYR A 98 -12.44 -6.80 29.17
N PRO A 99 -12.32 -7.20 30.46
CA PRO A 99 -13.00 -6.50 31.53
C PRO A 99 -12.45 -5.09 31.66
N GLY A 100 -13.34 -4.10 31.59
CA GLY A 100 -13.01 -2.69 31.76
C GLY A 100 -12.93 -1.87 30.45
N LEU A 101 -12.93 -2.51 29.29
CA LEU A 101 -13.05 -1.84 28.01
C LEU A 101 -14.45 -2.06 27.45
N GLU A 102 -15.21 -1.00 27.26
CA GLU A 102 -16.39 -1.06 26.42
C GLU A 102 -15.92 -1.31 24.97
N PRO A 103 -16.43 -2.36 24.30
CA PRO A 103 -16.09 -2.59 22.92
C PRO A 103 -16.54 -1.41 22.08
N PRO A 104 -15.76 -1.00 21.06
CA PRO A 104 -16.25 -0.02 20.10
C PRO A 104 -17.55 -0.53 19.49
N ILE A 105 -18.60 0.28 19.56
CA ILE A 105 -19.89 -0.06 18.96
C ILE A 105 -19.69 -0.13 17.44
N PRO A 106 -20.24 -1.13 16.73
CA PRO A 106 -20.22 -1.15 15.28
C PRO A 106 -20.66 0.19 14.71
N ASN A 107 -19.94 0.69 13.70
CA ASN A 107 -20.15 2.03 13.14
C ASN A 107 -19.81 3.21 14.05
N GLN A 108 -19.27 2.98 15.24
CA GLN A 108 -18.67 4.07 16.00
C GLN A 108 -17.44 4.60 15.31
N LEU A 109 -17.39 5.92 15.12
CA LEU A 109 -16.24 6.59 14.53
C LEU A 109 -15.27 7.06 15.60
N VAL A 110 -14.00 6.89 15.32
CA VAL A 110 -12.91 7.35 16.17
C VAL A 110 -12.07 8.32 15.37
N ASP A 111 -11.96 9.55 15.87
CA ASP A 111 -11.12 10.58 15.28
C ASP A 111 -9.79 10.64 16.01
N THR A 112 -8.69 10.58 15.27
CA THR A 112 -7.33 10.78 15.78
C THR A 112 -6.78 12.11 15.28
N HIS A 113 -6.03 12.79 16.12
CA HIS A 113 -5.36 14.02 15.75
C HIS A 113 -3.91 13.98 16.22
N LEU A 114 -2.98 13.97 15.29
CA LEU A 114 -1.55 14.05 15.52
C LEU A 114 -1.06 15.46 15.18
N ILE A 115 -0.28 16.03 16.06
CA ILE A 115 0.46 17.26 15.81
C ILE A 115 1.93 16.92 16.00
N LEU A 116 2.73 17.05 14.94
CA LEU A 116 4.17 16.88 14.97
C LEU A 116 4.80 18.25 15.03
N GLU A 117 5.28 18.64 16.22
CA GLU A 117 5.96 19.91 16.42
C GLU A 117 7.48 19.74 16.36
N PRO A 118 8.21 20.71 15.78
CA PRO A 118 9.66 20.68 15.84
C PRO A 118 10.14 21.00 17.25
N GLU A 119 10.97 20.14 17.81
CA GLU A 119 11.64 20.43 19.07
C GLU A 119 12.81 21.39 18.82
N ARG A 120 12.77 22.59 19.44
CA ARG A 120 13.88 23.54 19.44
C ARG A 120 14.81 23.19 20.58
N ARG A 121 15.97 22.61 20.31
CA ARG A 121 17.05 22.55 21.31
C ARG A 121 17.88 23.82 21.27
N LEU A 122 17.85 24.59 22.35
CA LEU A 122 18.79 25.64 22.60
C LEU A 122 20.12 25.01 23.06
N PHE A 123 21.12 25.04 22.21
CA PHE A 123 22.47 24.71 22.62
C PHE A 123 23.06 25.95 23.34
N ASN A 124 23.22 25.89 24.67
CA ASN A 124 23.97 26.86 25.45
C ASN A 124 25.47 26.65 25.17
N GLY A 125 26.07 27.55 24.41
CA GLY A 125 27.52 27.63 24.29
C GLY A 125 28.04 28.08 22.93
N GLY A 126 28.30 29.40 22.78
CA GLY A 126 29.12 29.94 21.69
C GLY A 126 28.34 30.59 20.56
N SER A 127 28.78 31.78 20.16
CA SER A 127 28.24 32.70 19.19
C SER A 127 28.35 32.25 17.73
N SER A 128 27.79 31.10 17.39
CA SER A 128 27.49 30.74 16.01
C SER A 128 26.10 30.15 15.97
N TYR A 129 25.21 30.83 15.26
CA TYR A 129 23.89 30.31 14.92
C TYR A 129 24.04 29.15 13.96
N ASP A 130 24.54 28.03 14.44
CA ASP A 130 24.41 26.75 13.77
C ASP A 130 23.02 26.23 14.14
N GLN A 131 22.03 26.57 13.33
CA GLN A 131 20.67 26.07 13.44
C GLN A 131 20.66 24.58 13.02
N ARG A 132 21.28 23.75 13.82
CA ARG A 132 21.02 22.31 13.78
C ARG A 132 19.69 22.12 14.49
N TYR A 133 18.65 22.11 13.69
CA TYR A 133 17.35 21.61 14.13
C TYR A 133 17.53 20.15 14.54
N ASP A 134 17.55 19.88 15.84
CA ASP A 134 17.37 18.52 16.33
C ASP A 134 15.87 18.20 16.11
N GLN A 135 15.60 17.48 15.02
CA GLN A 135 14.29 17.33 14.42
C GLN A 135 13.48 16.21 15.09
N ARG A 136 13.65 16.01 16.37
CA ARG A 136 12.77 15.18 17.18
C ARG A 136 11.55 15.99 17.55
N GLY A 137 10.48 15.85 16.78
CA GLY A 137 9.19 16.44 17.14
C GLY A 137 8.51 15.63 18.24
N ALA A 138 7.83 16.30 19.15
CA ALA A 138 6.87 15.64 20.01
C ALA A 138 5.58 15.39 19.23
N VAL A 139 5.09 14.15 19.26
CA VAL A 139 3.76 13.82 18.74
C VAL A 139 2.77 13.96 19.89
N GLN A 140 1.84 14.88 19.76
CA GLN A 140 0.68 14.95 20.63
C GLN A 140 -0.48 14.24 19.93
N SER A 141 -1.05 13.23 20.55
CA SER A 141 -2.26 12.58 20.04
C SER A 141 -3.37 12.71 21.07
N GLY A 142 -4.58 12.92 20.58
CA GLY A 142 -5.78 12.84 21.37
C GLY A 142 -6.83 12.06 20.60
N LEU A 143 -7.62 11.28 21.30
CA LEU A 143 -8.72 10.54 20.74
C LEU A 143 -10.04 11.21 21.09
N ARG A 144 -10.93 11.33 20.11
CA ARG A 144 -12.30 11.78 20.32
C ARG A 144 -13.26 10.68 19.94
N ILE A 145 -14.12 10.31 20.88
CA ILE A 145 -15.21 9.38 20.65
C ILE A 145 -16.49 10.20 20.60
N GLY A 146 -17.24 10.12 19.50
CA GLY A 146 -18.51 10.81 19.34
C GLY A 146 -18.67 11.55 18.03
N GLN A 147 -19.86 12.09 17.76
CA GLN A 147 -20.23 12.75 16.51
C GLN A 147 -19.24 13.81 16.07
N SER A 148 -18.93 13.77 14.78
CA SER A 148 -18.11 14.68 14.00
C SER A 148 -17.87 16.06 14.64
N LEU A 149 -16.64 16.35 14.99
CA LEU A 149 -16.21 17.68 15.43
C LEU A 149 -15.19 18.24 14.45
N LEU A 150 -15.63 18.46 13.22
CA LEU A 150 -14.87 19.22 12.24
C LEU A 150 -14.89 20.73 12.52
N ASN A 151 -15.67 21.18 13.49
CA ASN A 151 -15.83 22.59 13.85
C ASN A 151 -15.61 22.78 15.35
N GLY A 152 -14.40 23.16 15.76
CA GLY A 152 -14.16 23.67 17.12
C GLY A 152 -12.82 23.26 17.70
N ALA A 153 -12.06 24.24 18.11
CA ALA A 153 -10.78 24.11 18.81
C ALA A 153 -10.98 23.67 20.27
N ASP A 154 -11.40 22.43 20.49
CA ASP A 154 -11.41 21.87 21.83
C ASP A 154 -10.14 21.07 22.06
N VAL A 155 -9.49 21.37 23.15
CA VAL A 155 -8.28 20.75 23.65
C VAL A 155 -8.48 19.23 23.71
N LEU A 156 -7.76 18.52 22.87
CA LEU A 156 -7.65 17.08 22.94
C LEU A 156 -7.00 16.72 24.29
N SER A 157 -7.70 15.98 25.13
CA SER A 157 -7.10 15.48 26.34
C SER A 157 -6.17 14.31 26.02
N PRO A 158 -4.86 14.44 26.24
CA PRO A 158 -3.92 13.34 26.00
C PRO A 158 -4.12 12.15 26.94
N LEU A 159 -4.98 12.29 27.94
CA LEU A 159 -5.18 11.33 29.02
C LEU A 159 -6.31 10.30 28.77
N ASN A 160 -7.07 10.42 27.69
CA ASN A 160 -8.22 9.55 27.41
C ASN A 160 -8.18 9.04 25.97
N ASP A 161 -7.20 8.21 25.64
CA ASP A 161 -7.24 7.38 24.44
C ASP A 161 -7.79 5.98 24.81
N PRO A 162 -9.09 5.71 24.67
CA PRO A 162 -9.66 4.41 25.05
C PRO A 162 -9.15 3.24 24.21
N LEU A 163 -8.44 3.54 23.12
CA LEU A 163 -7.82 2.54 22.28
C LEU A 163 -6.33 2.34 22.56
N GLU A 164 -5.72 3.15 23.46
CA GLU A 164 -4.31 2.96 23.83
C GLU A 164 -4.11 1.57 24.41
N GLU A 165 -4.97 1.17 25.35
CA GLU A 165 -4.93 -0.17 25.93
C GLU A 165 -5.21 -1.27 24.89
N ALA A 166 -6.14 -1.04 23.95
CA ALA A 166 -6.39 -1.97 22.86
C ALA A 166 -5.15 -2.14 21.98
N ARG A 167 -4.44 -1.07 21.69
CA ARG A 167 -3.19 -1.09 20.94
C ARG A 167 -2.07 -1.76 21.72
N ASP A 168 -1.95 -1.46 23.00
CA ASP A 168 -0.90 -2.02 23.88
C ASP A 168 -1.06 -3.52 24.07
N LEU A 169 -2.28 -4.00 24.14
CA LEU A 169 -2.59 -5.42 24.25
C LEU A 169 -2.61 -6.13 22.88
N GLY A 170 -2.47 -5.40 21.77
CA GLY A 170 -2.51 -5.94 20.41
C GLY A 170 -3.86 -6.55 20.04
N LEU A 171 -4.96 -5.89 20.44
CA LEU A 171 -6.31 -6.43 20.23
C LEU A 171 -6.72 -6.44 18.76
N PRO A 172 -7.41 -7.50 18.27
CA PRO A 172 -7.75 -7.66 16.85
C PRO A 172 -8.60 -6.54 16.27
N HIS A 173 -9.42 -5.86 17.07
CA HIS A 173 -10.25 -4.77 16.57
C HIS A 173 -9.46 -3.52 16.15
N TRP A 174 -8.18 -3.42 16.53
CA TRP A 174 -7.28 -2.36 16.08
C TRP A 174 -6.16 -2.90 15.20
N PHE A 175 -6.47 -3.80 14.29
CA PHE A 175 -5.44 -4.36 13.42
C PHE A 175 -5.08 -3.40 12.30
N MET A 176 -3.78 -3.07 12.21
CA MET A 176 -3.17 -2.39 11.09
C MET A 176 -1.79 -2.98 10.81
N ALA A 177 -1.49 -3.25 9.55
CA ALA A 177 -0.16 -3.66 9.08
C ALA A 177 0.33 -2.73 7.97
N GLY A 178 1.64 -2.50 7.87
CA GLY A 178 2.21 -1.58 6.89
C GLY A 178 3.50 -2.12 6.28
N TYR A 179 3.54 -2.21 4.94
CA TYR A 179 4.62 -2.80 4.18
C TYR A 179 5.21 -1.78 3.20
N GLY A 180 6.52 -1.51 3.35
CA GLY A 180 7.28 -0.70 2.42
C GLY A 180 7.85 -1.53 1.26
N VAL A 181 8.84 -0.96 0.57
CA VAL A 181 9.50 -1.60 -0.57
C VAL A 181 10.41 -2.77 -0.17
N ARG A 182 10.85 -2.82 1.08
CA ARG A 182 11.71 -3.89 1.58
C ARG A 182 10.86 -5.06 2.11
N ARG A 183 10.46 -5.93 1.20
CA ARG A 183 9.67 -7.13 1.51
C ARG A 183 10.50 -8.36 1.15
N SER A 184 11.29 -8.85 2.08
CA SER A 184 12.08 -10.08 1.92
C SER A 184 11.65 -11.13 2.93
N LEU A 185 11.93 -12.39 2.59
CA LEU A 185 11.79 -13.47 3.57
C LEU A 185 12.70 -13.19 4.78
N PRO A 186 12.23 -13.51 5.99
CA PRO A 186 13.00 -13.29 7.20
C PRO A 186 14.30 -14.08 7.16
N LEU A 187 15.36 -13.48 7.72
CA LEU A 187 16.61 -14.19 7.92
C LEU A 187 16.45 -15.19 9.09
N PRO A 188 17.12 -16.35 9.05
CA PRO A 188 16.97 -17.39 10.07
C PRO A 188 17.33 -16.97 11.50
N ARG A 189 17.88 -15.77 11.68
CA ARG A 189 18.34 -15.25 12.98
C ARG A 189 17.29 -14.43 13.74
N SER A 190 16.17 -14.07 13.13
CA SER A 190 15.13 -13.27 13.78
C SER A 190 14.10 -14.13 14.53
N THR A 191 14.56 -14.97 15.47
CA THR A 191 13.69 -15.85 16.24
C THR A 191 13.22 -15.26 17.56
N THR A 192 13.58 -14.02 17.88
CA THR A 192 13.10 -13.34 19.10
C THR A 192 11.68 -12.82 18.88
N ARG A 193 10.80 -13.18 19.82
CA ARG A 193 9.44 -12.64 19.85
C ARG A 193 9.52 -11.12 19.98
N PRO A 194 8.87 -10.34 19.08
CA PRO A 194 8.85 -8.89 19.19
C PRO A 194 8.25 -8.44 20.52
N GLU A 195 8.86 -7.46 21.16
CA GLU A 195 8.34 -6.86 22.40
C GLU A 195 7.05 -6.05 22.13
N ASP A 196 6.99 -5.38 20.98
CA ASP A 196 5.82 -4.61 20.53
C ASP A 196 5.37 -5.08 19.15
N LEU A 197 4.34 -5.92 19.12
CA LEU A 197 3.78 -6.48 17.89
C LEU A 197 3.13 -5.42 17.00
N VAL A 198 2.48 -4.42 17.61
CA VAL A 198 1.81 -3.34 16.84
C VAL A 198 2.83 -2.51 16.09
N ARG A 199 3.97 -2.20 16.71
CA ARG A 199 5.07 -1.49 16.08
C ARG A 199 5.72 -2.34 14.98
N THR A 200 6.02 -3.59 15.28
CA THR A 200 6.75 -4.51 14.39
C THR A 200 6.04 -4.68 13.05
N ARG A 201 4.71 -4.78 13.02
CA ARG A 201 3.96 -4.95 11.76
C ARG A 201 3.79 -3.67 10.94
N VAL A 202 4.19 -2.51 11.48
CA VAL A 202 4.10 -1.20 10.81
C VAL A 202 5.47 -0.65 10.43
N GLU A 203 6.52 -1.00 11.18
CA GLU A 203 7.91 -0.56 10.93
C GLU A 203 8.39 -0.78 9.49
N PRO A 204 8.02 -1.88 8.79
CA PRO A 204 8.45 -2.09 7.41
C PRO A 204 8.01 -0.99 6.44
N LEU A 205 6.88 -0.31 6.70
CA LEU A 205 6.44 0.84 5.90
C LEU A 205 7.36 2.07 6.09
N PHE A 206 8.13 2.10 7.18
CA PHE A 206 9.09 3.15 7.50
C PHE A 206 10.53 2.76 7.17
N ASP A 207 10.71 1.74 6.33
CA ASP A 207 12.02 1.19 5.93
C ASP A 207 12.84 0.65 7.12
N ARG A 208 12.15 0.23 8.19
CA ARG A 208 12.72 -0.34 9.42
C ARG A 208 12.14 -1.71 9.70
N GLY A 209 12.84 -2.43 10.59
CA GLY A 209 12.41 -3.77 10.98
C GLY A 209 12.51 -4.80 9.85
N GLU A 210 12.27 -6.03 10.22
CA GLU A 210 12.20 -7.18 9.31
C GLU A 210 10.83 -7.82 9.45
N LEU A 211 10.31 -8.38 8.35
CA LEU A 211 9.07 -9.16 8.40
C LEU A 211 9.29 -10.45 9.18
N ILE A 212 8.33 -10.85 10.00
CA ILE A 212 8.31 -12.20 10.57
C ILE A 212 7.93 -13.19 9.47
N GLY A 213 6.95 -12.85 8.63
CA GLY A 213 6.59 -13.59 7.44
C GLY A 213 6.39 -15.08 7.69
N THR A 214 7.08 -15.90 6.91
CA THR A 214 7.03 -17.37 7.09
C THR A 214 7.64 -17.85 8.39
N GLY A 215 8.40 -17.01 9.11
CA GLY A 215 8.93 -17.30 10.44
C GLY A 215 7.86 -17.50 11.51
N PHE A 216 6.63 -17.08 11.27
CA PHE A 216 5.49 -17.43 12.13
C PHE A 216 5.31 -18.94 12.30
N ALA A 217 5.73 -19.75 11.34
CA ALA A 217 5.74 -21.21 11.46
C ALA A 217 6.61 -21.70 12.64
N ASP A 218 7.64 -20.94 13.04
CA ASP A 218 8.50 -21.23 14.17
C ASP A 218 7.96 -20.68 15.50
N HIS A 219 7.12 -19.64 15.45
CA HIS A 219 6.53 -19.01 16.62
C HIS A 219 5.25 -19.68 17.09
N PHE A 220 4.52 -20.31 16.18
CA PHE A 220 3.30 -21.03 16.48
C PHE A 220 3.58 -22.47 16.92
N ASP A 221 2.75 -22.99 17.82
CA ASP A 221 2.81 -24.35 18.32
C ASP A 221 1.53 -25.12 17.98
N GLY A 222 1.67 -26.45 17.78
CA GLY A 222 0.56 -27.37 17.65
C GLY A 222 -0.49 -26.97 16.63
N GLU A 223 -1.71 -26.74 17.08
CA GLU A 223 -2.86 -26.41 16.24
C GLU A 223 -2.70 -25.06 15.53
N GLN A 224 -2.08 -24.07 16.17
CA GLN A 224 -1.86 -22.75 15.57
C GLN A 224 -0.92 -22.82 14.35
N ALA A 225 0.15 -23.62 14.44
CA ALA A 225 1.07 -23.80 13.34
C ALA A 225 0.41 -24.50 12.13
N LEU A 226 -0.45 -25.48 12.42
CA LEU A 226 -1.23 -26.17 11.38
C LEU A 226 -2.23 -25.22 10.73
N THR A 227 -2.94 -24.43 11.52
CA THR A 227 -3.89 -23.44 11.01
C THR A 227 -3.19 -22.38 10.16
N PHE A 228 -2.07 -21.83 10.62
CA PHE A 228 -1.26 -20.89 9.84
C PHE A 228 -0.86 -21.48 8.48
N ALA A 229 -0.32 -22.70 8.49
CA ALA A 229 0.08 -23.38 7.25
C ALA A 229 -1.11 -23.64 6.31
N ARG A 230 -2.27 -24.05 6.87
CA ARG A 230 -3.50 -24.28 6.12
C ARG A 230 -4.00 -23.01 5.45
N ILE A 231 -4.12 -21.92 6.24
CA ILE A 231 -4.59 -20.63 5.72
C ILE A 231 -3.65 -20.07 4.68
N LEU A 232 -2.33 -20.12 4.94
CA LEU A 232 -1.36 -19.64 3.97
C LEU A 232 -1.40 -20.43 2.66
N LYS A 233 -1.55 -21.77 2.72
CA LYS A 233 -1.78 -22.60 1.54
C LYS A 233 -3.06 -22.22 0.82
N HIS A 234 -4.15 -22.06 1.53
CA HIS A 234 -5.42 -21.64 0.93
C HIS A 234 -5.28 -20.30 0.21
N VAL A 235 -4.73 -19.28 0.86
CA VAL A 235 -4.53 -17.95 0.29
C VAL A 235 -3.66 -17.97 -0.96
N LEU A 236 -2.56 -18.73 -0.93
CA LEU A 236 -1.56 -18.68 -2.00
C LEU A 236 -1.85 -19.63 -3.17
N LEU A 237 -2.61 -20.71 -2.96
CA LEU A 237 -2.82 -21.75 -3.95
C LEU A 237 -4.26 -21.83 -4.51
N THR A 238 -5.25 -21.22 -3.84
CA THR A 238 -6.65 -21.24 -4.31
C THR A 238 -6.82 -20.50 -5.63
N HIS A 239 -6.05 -19.43 -5.82
CA HIS A 239 -6.07 -18.64 -7.04
C HIS A 239 -4.71 -18.72 -7.73
N GLU A 240 -4.67 -19.22 -8.96
CA GLU A 240 -3.42 -19.32 -9.74
C GLU A 240 -2.69 -17.99 -9.90
N ASP A 241 -3.41 -16.87 -9.80
CA ASP A 241 -2.87 -15.51 -9.89
C ASP A 241 -2.08 -15.08 -8.64
N MET A 242 -2.22 -15.78 -7.50
CA MET A 242 -1.50 -15.43 -6.25
C MET A 242 -0.04 -15.91 -6.27
N LEU A 243 0.21 -17.14 -6.68
CA LEU A 243 1.56 -17.69 -6.90
C LEU A 243 1.57 -18.53 -8.18
N PRO A 244 1.71 -17.90 -9.35
CA PRO A 244 1.73 -18.64 -10.63
C PRO A 244 2.81 -19.73 -10.64
N ASN A 245 2.48 -20.89 -11.20
CA ASN A 245 3.35 -22.06 -11.31
C ASN A 245 3.76 -22.74 -9.99
N ILE A 246 3.22 -22.34 -8.85
CA ILE A 246 3.38 -23.09 -7.59
C ILE A 246 2.18 -24.01 -7.41
N GLU A 247 2.44 -25.32 -7.28
CA GLU A 247 1.38 -26.33 -7.12
C GLU A 247 1.11 -26.66 -5.65
N ASN A 248 2.16 -26.63 -4.83
CA ASN A 248 2.07 -26.89 -3.41
C ASN A 248 3.30 -26.34 -2.68
N PHE A 249 3.24 -26.27 -1.35
CA PHE A 249 4.40 -25.99 -0.53
C PHE A 249 4.26 -26.58 0.86
N ASP A 250 5.41 -26.82 1.51
CA ASP A 250 5.51 -27.30 2.86
C ASP A 250 6.24 -26.29 3.71
N LEU A 251 5.54 -25.75 4.73
CA LEU A 251 6.14 -24.95 5.77
C LEU A 251 6.80 -25.87 6.80
N ARG A 252 8.06 -25.64 7.09
CA ARG A 252 8.81 -26.38 8.08
C ARG A 252 9.03 -25.48 9.29
N GLY A 253 8.41 -25.83 10.43
CA GLY A 253 8.64 -25.17 11.72
C GLY A 253 9.80 -25.82 12.47
N LYS A 254 10.34 -25.12 13.47
CA LYS A 254 11.30 -25.57 14.51
C LYS A 254 12.45 -26.50 14.06
N GLY A 255 12.94 -26.36 12.88
CA GLY A 255 14.02 -27.18 12.36
C GLY A 255 15.35 -26.45 12.24
N GLY A 256 16.08 -26.24 13.32
CA GLY A 256 17.54 -26.02 13.32
C GLY A 256 18.07 -24.89 12.42
N ALA A 257 17.38 -23.78 12.34
CA ALA A 257 17.60 -22.71 11.37
C ALA A 257 18.86 -21.85 11.57
N ASN A 258 19.73 -22.18 12.51
CA ASN A 258 20.93 -21.39 12.81
C ASN A 258 22.16 -21.72 11.93
N THR A 259 22.01 -22.58 10.94
CA THR A 259 23.08 -22.97 10.03
C THR A 259 22.73 -22.67 8.58
N ALA A 260 23.73 -22.55 7.69
CA ALA A 260 23.53 -22.44 6.24
C ALA A 260 22.66 -23.58 5.70
N ASP A 261 22.78 -24.78 6.25
CA ASP A 261 21.92 -25.94 5.94
C ASP A 261 20.46 -25.71 6.33
N GLY A 262 20.19 -24.97 7.40
CA GLY A 262 18.83 -24.59 7.81
C GLY A 262 18.11 -23.74 6.78
N LEU A 263 18.81 -22.84 6.11
CA LEU A 263 18.29 -22.05 4.98
C LEU A 263 17.92 -22.93 3.78
N ILE A 264 18.78 -23.89 3.45
CA ILE A 264 18.56 -24.82 2.33
C ILE A 264 17.41 -25.79 2.66
N HIS A 265 17.22 -26.11 3.93
CA HIS A 265 16.16 -26.99 4.42
C HIS A 265 14.88 -26.27 4.86
N SER A 266 14.82 -24.92 4.75
CA SER A 266 13.63 -24.15 5.01
C SER A 266 12.47 -24.52 4.06
N HIS A 267 11.35 -23.85 4.17
CA HIS A 267 10.13 -24.11 3.38
C HIS A 267 10.38 -24.58 1.96
N ARG A 268 9.65 -25.59 1.51
CA ARG A 268 9.78 -26.20 0.18
C ARG A 268 8.57 -25.90 -0.68
N PHE A 269 8.81 -25.53 -1.92
CA PHE A 269 7.80 -25.20 -2.92
C PHE A 269 7.88 -26.16 -4.11
N ASP A 270 6.75 -26.71 -4.47
CA ASP A 270 6.58 -27.55 -5.64
C ASP A 270 6.27 -26.64 -6.85
N VAL A 271 7.28 -26.42 -7.67
CA VAL A 271 7.24 -25.48 -8.80
C VAL A 271 7.07 -26.25 -10.10
N ARG A 272 6.07 -25.89 -10.91
CA ARG A 272 5.87 -26.46 -12.25
C ARG A 272 7.01 -26.08 -13.19
N ALA A 273 7.69 -27.06 -13.74
CA ALA A 273 8.79 -26.89 -14.67
C ALA A 273 8.54 -27.75 -15.92
N GLY A 274 7.91 -27.20 -16.95
CA GLY A 274 7.47 -27.93 -18.13
C GLY A 274 6.47 -29.04 -17.78
N PRO A 275 6.70 -30.31 -18.17
CA PRO A 275 5.78 -31.40 -17.84
C PRO A 275 5.92 -31.96 -16.42
N GLY A 276 6.87 -31.48 -15.64
CA GLY A 276 7.20 -31.97 -14.30
C GLY A 276 7.14 -30.89 -13.21
N VAL A 277 7.29 -31.38 -11.98
CA VAL A 277 7.33 -30.53 -10.77
C VAL A 277 8.71 -30.67 -10.13
N VAL A 278 9.28 -29.53 -9.76
CA VAL A 278 10.58 -29.43 -9.07
C VAL A 278 10.37 -28.87 -7.68
N LYS A 279 10.92 -29.53 -6.67
CA LYS A 279 10.84 -29.08 -5.29
C LYS A 279 11.99 -28.13 -4.98
N LEU A 280 11.71 -26.83 -4.78
CA LEU A 280 12.68 -25.78 -4.53
C LEU A 280 12.56 -25.21 -3.12
N PRO A 281 13.68 -24.79 -2.49
CA PRO A 281 13.64 -23.98 -1.27
C PRO A 281 13.02 -22.61 -1.55
N ALA A 282 12.34 -22.04 -0.55
CA ALA A 282 11.77 -20.70 -0.65
C ALA A 282 12.80 -19.62 -1.07
N THR A 283 14.04 -19.77 -0.63
CA THR A 283 15.15 -18.85 -0.95
C THR A 283 15.63 -18.91 -2.42
N TRP A 284 15.22 -19.94 -3.16
CA TRP A 284 15.54 -20.09 -4.60
C TRP A 284 14.44 -19.55 -5.51
N LEU A 285 13.30 -19.21 -4.96
CA LEU A 285 12.23 -18.54 -5.70
C LEU A 285 12.69 -17.15 -6.15
N SER A 286 12.07 -16.64 -7.22
CA SER A 286 12.34 -15.27 -7.64
C SER A 286 11.95 -14.24 -6.55
N HIS A 287 12.54 -13.06 -6.58
CA HIS A 287 12.27 -12.01 -5.58
C HIS A 287 10.78 -11.66 -5.49
N GLY A 288 10.04 -11.70 -6.61
CA GLY A 288 8.59 -11.47 -6.61
C GLY A 288 7.81 -12.49 -5.77
N TYR A 289 8.13 -13.78 -5.94
CA TYR A 289 7.54 -14.84 -5.11
C TYR A 289 7.91 -14.68 -3.64
N GLN A 290 9.18 -14.40 -3.37
CA GLN A 290 9.66 -14.21 -1.99
C GLN A 290 8.98 -13.01 -1.33
N ALA A 291 8.86 -11.89 -2.03
CA ALA A 291 8.21 -10.69 -1.52
C ALA A 291 6.72 -10.93 -1.24
N ALA A 292 5.97 -11.52 -2.18
CA ALA A 292 4.55 -11.83 -1.99
C ALA A 292 4.34 -12.79 -0.82
N LEU A 293 5.13 -13.87 -0.76
CA LEU A 293 5.09 -14.83 0.33
C LEU A 293 5.39 -14.17 1.68
N ALA A 294 6.41 -13.30 1.73
CA ALA A 294 6.85 -12.69 2.97
C ALA A 294 5.74 -11.82 3.60
N TRP A 295 5.18 -10.87 2.86
CA TRP A 295 4.19 -9.96 3.44
C TRP A 295 2.82 -10.61 3.65
N LEU A 296 2.38 -11.53 2.78
CA LEU A 296 1.12 -12.26 2.98
C LEU A 296 1.19 -13.18 4.20
N ALA A 297 2.28 -13.93 4.36
CA ALA A 297 2.50 -14.73 5.54
C ALA A 297 2.57 -13.86 6.81
N ASP A 298 3.16 -12.68 6.72
CA ASP A 298 3.27 -11.73 7.82
C ASP A 298 1.89 -11.20 8.26
N VAL A 299 1.04 -10.75 7.33
CA VAL A 299 -0.34 -10.32 7.63
C VAL A 299 -1.12 -11.43 8.32
N ILE A 300 -1.13 -12.63 7.74
CA ILE A 300 -1.86 -13.79 8.26
C ILE A 300 -1.34 -14.15 9.66
N GLY A 301 -0.02 -14.22 9.80
CA GLY A 301 0.62 -14.56 11.07
C GLY A 301 0.29 -13.57 12.19
N HIS A 302 0.34 -12.29 11.90
CA HIS A 302 -0.04 -11.26 12.88
C HIS A 302 -1.52 -11.33 13.28
N ILE A 303 -2.43 -11.54 12.32
CA ILE A 303 -3.87 -11.67 12.62
C ILE A 303 -4.12 -12.88 13.53
N LEU A 304 -3.53 -14.04 13.21
CA LEU A 304 -3.68 -15.24 14.03
C LEU A 304 -3.06 -15.08 15.41
N TRP A 305 -1.95 -14.38 15.50
CA TRP A 305 -1.28 -14.13 16.78
C TRP A 305 -2.14 -13.26 17.69
N GLU A 306 -2.68 -12.16 17.16
CA GLU A 306 -3.59 -11.29 17.92
C GLU A 306 -4.87 -12.01 18.33
N ALA A 307 -5.46 -12.80 17.44
CA ALA A 307 -6.63 -13.60 17.75
C ALA A 307 -6.34 -14.56 18.91
N SER A 308 -5.18 -15.22 18.89
CA SER A 308 -4.72 -16.10 19.97
C SER A 308 -4.50 -15.34 21.28
N ALA A 309 -3.82 -14.20 21.24
CA ALA A 309 -3.60 -13.35 22.41
C ALA A 309 -4.93 -12.86 23.00
N ALA A 310 -5.90 -12.57 22.17
CA ALA A 310 -7.26 -12.23 22.56
C ALA A 310 -8.08 -13.43 23.08
N GLY A 311 -7.50 -14.65 23.06
CA GLY A 311 -8.21 -15.89 23.44
C GLY A 311 -9.38 -16.20 22.52
N LEU A 312 -9.39 -15.68 21.28
CA LEU A 312 -10.31 -16.06 20.22
C LEU A 312 -9.88 -17.41 19.65
N SER A 313 -10.84 -18.08 18.96
CA SER A 313 -10.46 -19.24 18.16
C SER A 313 -9.46 -18.82 17.10
N VAL A 314 -8.40 -19.57 16.91
CA VAL A 314 -7.44 -19.38 15.81
C VAL A 314 -7.97 -19.94 14.49
N ASP A 315 -9.12 -20.57 14.49
CA ASP A 315 -9.80 -21.08 13.28
C ASP A 315 -10.59 -19.94 12.60
N ILE A 316 -9.82 -18.96 12.11
CA ILE A 316 -10.32 -17.80 11.37
C ILE A 316 -10.03 -18.05 9.89
N GLU A 317 -11.08 -18.04 9.07
CA GLU A 317 -10.89 -18.11 7.62
C GLU A 317 -10.47 -16.75 7.04
N PRO A 318 -9.72 -16.72 5.91
CA PRO A 318 -9.26 -15.47 5.29
C PRO A 318 -10.38 -14.47 5.05
N GLU A 319 -11.58 -14.94 4.69
CA GLU A 319 -12.76 -14.11 4.44
C GLU A 319 -13.30 -13.41 5.68
N GLN A 320 -12.90 -13.86 6.87
CA GLN A 320 -13.29 -13.27 8.17
C GLN A 320 -12.24 -12.32 8.73
N MET A 321 -11.06 -12.24 8.10
CA MET A 321 -9.98 -11.36 8.55
C MET A 321 -10.34 -9.91 8.30
N GLU A 322 -10.25 -9.08 9.34
CA GLU A 322 -10.56 -7.65 9.30
C GLU A 322 -9.35 -6.81 9.70
N GLY A 323 -9.24 -5.62 9.11
CA GLY A 323 -8.17 -4.69 9.45
C GLY A 323 -7.78 -3.80 8.28
N LEU A 324 -6.77 -2.96 8.52
CA LEU A 324 -6.18 -2.05 7.55
C LEU A 324 -4.79 -2.55 7.14
N VAL A 325 -4.57 -2.72 5.85
CA VAL A 325 -3.29 -3.14 5.28
C VAL A 325 -2.78 -2.05 4.33
N LEU A 326 -1.62 -1.50 4.64
CA LEU A 326 -0.94 -0.47 3.86
C LEU A 326 0.22 -1.11 3.10
N VAL A 327 0.25 -0.98 1.77
CA VAL A 327 1.34 -1.57 0.96
C VAL A 327 1.89 -0.54 -0.01
N ASP A 328 3.16 -0.18 0.16
CA ASP A 328 3.85 0.69 -0.79
C ASP A 328 4.40 -0.11 -1.96
N GLU A 329 4.21 0.39 -3.19
CA GLU A 329 4.63 -0.25 -4.44
C GLU A 329 4.22 -1.72 -4.52
N LEU A 330 2.91 -1.99 -4.52
CA LEU A 330 2.38 -3.36 -4.54
C LEU A 330 2.88 -4.18 -5.74
N ASP A 331 3.20 -3.53 -6.87
CA ASP A 331 3.73 -4.11 -8.10
C ASP A 331 5.20 -4.54 -8.03
N LEU A 332 5.92 -4.15 -6.97
CA LEU A 332 7.37 -4.32 -6.89
C LEU A 332 7.79 -5.80 -7.06
N HIS A 333 8.71 -6.04 -7.99
CA HIS A 333 9.25 -7.36 -8.37
C HIS A 333 8.25 -8.34 -9.00
N LEU A 334 6.99 -7.95 -9.23
CA LEU A 334 6.01 -8.82 -9.85
C LEU A 334 6.06 -8.77 -11.37
N HIS A 335 6.00 -9.94 -12.01
CA HIS A 335 5.87 -10.01 -13.46
C HIS A 335 4.54 -9.37 -13.91
N PRO A 336 4.47 -8.59 -15.02
CA PRO A 336 3.25 -7.92 -15.46
C PRO A 336 2.01 -8.82 -15.56
N ARG A 337 2.17 -10.05 -16.02
CA ARG A 337 1.06 -11.03 -16.09
C ARG A 337 0.48 -11.34 -14.72
N TRP A 338 1.33 -11.39 -13.68
CA TRP A 338 0.89 -11.65 -12.33
C TRP A 338 0.18 -10.43 -11.74
N GLN A 339 0.64 -9.21 -12.05
CA GLN A 339 0.04 -7.98 -11.58
C GLN A 339 -1.45 -7.85 -11.94
N VAL A 340 -1.87 -8.33 -13.12
CA VAL A 340 -3.27 -8.29 -13.57
C VAL A 340 -4.20 -9.07 -12.65
N GLY A 341 -3.77 -10.23 -12.17
CA GLY A 341 -4.59 -11.14 -11.36
C GLY A 341 -4.54 -10.88 -9.85
N LEU A 342 -3.50 -10.19 -9.36
CA LEU A 342 -3.21 -10.08 -7.93
C LEU A 342 -4.33 -9.40 -7.14
N ILE A 343 -4.76 -8.20 -7.54
CA ILE A 343 -5.83 -7.47 -6.83
C ILE A 343 -7.16 -8.23 -6.86
N PRO A 344 -7.63 -8.76 -8.01
CA PRO A 344 -8.82 -9.62 -8.04
C PRO A 344 -8.72 -10.84 -7.11
N ALA A 345 -7.55 -11.47 -7.03
CA ALA A 345 -7.33 -12.60 -6.13
C ALA A 345 -7.39 -12.16 -4.65
N LEU A 346 -6.72 -11.08 -4.28
CA LEU A 346 -6.76 -10.52 -2.92
C LEU A 346 -8.18 -10.08 -2.50
N LYS A 347 -8.96 -9.48 -3.42
CA LYS A 347 -10.36 -9.11 -3.16
C LYS A 347 -11.22 -10.32 -2.83
N ARG A 348 -11.03 -11.44 -3.52
CA ARG A 348 -11.77 -12.69 -3.27
C ARG A 348 -11.34 -13.34 -1.97
N THR A 349 -10.04 -13.34 -1.69
CA THR A 349 -9.47 -14.00 -0.51
C THR A 349 -9.74 -13.22 0.77
N PHE A 350 -9.62 -11.91 0.73
CA PHE A 350 -9.73 -11.04 1.91
C PHE A 350 -10.80 -9.94 1.71
N PRO A 351 -12.08 -10.29 1.59
CA PRO A 351 -13.13 -9.31 1.32
C PRO A 351 -13.35 -8.28 2.44
N ARG A 352 -12.86 -8.58 3.66
CA ARG A 352 -12.99 -7.71 4.84
C ARG A 352 -11.69 -7.03 5.26
N LEU A 353 -10.56 -7.26 4.59
CA LEU A 353 -9.36 -6.45 4.78
C LEU A 353 -9.43 -5.21 3.90
N GLN A 354 -9.23 -4.06 4.50
CA GLN A 354 -9.12 -2.80 3.77
C GLN A 354 -7.67 -2.59 3.33
N PHE A 355 -7.47 -2.45 2.02
CA PHE A 355 -6.17 -2.20 1.44
C PHE A 355 -6.05 -0.75 0.97
N VAL A 356 -5.00 -0.07 1.40
CA VAL A 356 -4.57 1.20 0.84
C VAL A 356 -3.16 0.99 0.30
N VAL A 357 -3.02 1.04 -1.02
CA VAL A 357 -1.76 0.65 -1.67
C VAL A 357 -1.31 1.72 -2.66
N THR A 358 0.00 1.73 -2.95
CA THR A 358 0.54 2.52 -4.06
C THR A 358 1.00 1.60 -5.18
N THR A 359 1.00 2.10 -6.39
CA THR A 359 1.54 1.38 -7.55
C THR A 359 2.06 2.34 -8.62
N HIS A 360 3.03 1.86 -9.40
CA HIS A 360 3.51 2.45 -10.63
C HIS A 360 3.13 1.62 -11.86
N SER A 361 2.37 0.54 -11.68
CA SER A 361 1.99 -0.35 -12.75
C SER A 361 0.55 -0.13 -13.23
N PRO A 362 0.33 0.15 -14.52
CA PRO A 362 -1.01 0.18 -15.10
C PRO A 362 -1.68 -1.20 -15.07
N MET A 363 -0.90 -2.30 -15.05
CA MET A 363 -1.44 -3.66 -15.06
C MET A 363 -2.20 -3.99 -13.78
N LEU A 364 -1.79 -3.46 -12.62
CA LEU A 364 -2.52 -3.65 -11.36
C LEU A 364 -3.89 -2.99 -11.35
N LEU A 365 -4.08 -1.93 -12.15
CA LEU A 365 -5.33 -1.18 -12.19
C LEU A 365 -6.46 -1.94 -12.90
N ALA A 366 -6.13 -2.93 -13.72
CA ALA A 366 -7.10 -3.67 -14.53
C ALA A 366 -8.26 -4.32 -13.73
N GLY A 367 -8.01 -4.64 -12.45
CA GLY A 367 -9.01 -5.24 -11.55
C GLY A 367 -9.80 -4.26 -10.69
N LEU A 368 -9.68 -2.93 -10.94
CA LEU A 368 -10.23 -1.89 -10.08
C LEU A 368 -11.43 -1.18 -10.70
N GLU A 369 -12.34 -0.75 -9.83
CA GLU A 369 -13.39 0.20 -10.16
C GLU A 369 -12.84 1.65 -10.13
N ALA A 370 -13.56 2.60 -10.74
CA ALA A 370 -13.09 3.98 -10.84
C ALA A 370 -12.87 4.64 -9.46
N ASP A 371 -13.76 4.40 -8.52
CA ASP A 371 -13.69 4.97 -7.18
C ASP A 371 -12.59 4.37 -6.29
N GLU A 372 -12.03 3.23 -6.69
CA GLU A 372 -10.87 2.60 -6.00
C GLU A 372 -9.53 3.21 -6.43
N ILE A 373 -9.50 4.01 -7.50
CA ILE A 373 -8.28 4.60 -8.06
C ILE A 373 -8.24 6.09 -7.72
N ILE A 374 -7.23 6.49 -6.96
CA ILE A 374 -6.98 7.88 -6.58
C ILE A 374 -5.68 8.34 -7.23
N MET A 375 -5.79 9.31 -8.11
CA MET A 375 -4.66 9.96 -8.74
C MET A 375 -4.12 11.05 -7.81
N CYS A 376 -2.83 11.00 -7.51
CA CYS A 376 -2.11 12.08 -6.84
C CYS A 376 -1.58 13.02 -7.93
N GLU A 377 -2.09 14.24 -7.99
CA GLU A 377 -1.70 15.23 -8.98
C GLU A 377 -1.13 16.47 -8.29
N GLN A 378 -0.23 17.17 -8.96
CA GLN A 378 0.29 18.43 -8.46
C GLN A 378 -0.55 19.57 -9.03
N ASP A 379 -1.14 20.37 -8.15
CA ASP A 379 -1.80 21.61 -8.56
C ASP A 379 -0.77 22.59 -9.15
N PRO A 380 -0.92 23.02 -10.42
CA PRO A 380 0.03 23.90 -11.07
C PRO A 380 0.17 25.27 -10.41
N ALA A 381 -0.86 25.74 -9.71
CA ALA A 381 -0.88 27.07 -9.09
C ALA A 381 -0.17 27.10 -7.73
N SER A 382 -0.43 26.10 -6.89
CA SER A 382 0.12 26.04 -5.53
C SER A 382 1.35 25.13 -5.40
N GLY A 383 1.51 24.17 -6.33
CA GLY A 383 2.51 23.13 -6.25
C GLY A 383 2.20 22.06 -5.18
N ASP A 384 1.01 22.11 -4.59
CA ASP A 384 0.55 21.14 -3.59
C ASP A 384 -0.03 19.89 -4.27
N ILE A 385 -0.03 18.77 -3.54
CA ILE A 385 -0.62 17.54 -4.05
C ILE A 385 -2.10 17.51 -3.72
N VAL A 386 -2.91 17.22 -4.72
CA VAL A 386 -4.35 17.05 -4.60
C VAL A 386 -4.76 15.65 -5.03
N PRO A 387 -5.70 15.00 -4.32
CA PRO A 387 -6.23 13.71 -4.74
C PRO A 387 -7.34 13.94 -5.76
N ARG A 388 -7.33 13.17 -6.84
CA ARG A 388 -8.41 13.12 -7.82
C ARG A 388 -8.86 11.68 -8.01
N GLN A 389 -10.12 11.41 -7.79
CA GLN A 389 -10.71 10.11 -8.09
C GLN A 389 -10.76 9.88 -9.60
N ALA A 390 -10.49 8.65 -10.05
CA ALA A 390 -10.61 8.31 -11.45
C ALA A 390 -12.05 8.40 -11.93
N GLU A 391 -12.24 8.89 -13.15
CA GLU A 391 -13.56 9.05 -13.77
C GLU A 391 -14.07 7.75 -14.39
N ARG A 392 -13.16 6.87 -14.80
CA ARG A 392 -13.47 5.62 -15.50
C ARG A 392 -12.75 4.45 -14.84
N ALA A 393 -13.40 3.28 -14.87
CA ALA A 393 -12.76 2.05 -14.40
C ALA A 393 -11.66 1.62 -15.38
N ALA A 394 -10.49 1.25 -14.86
CA ALA A 394 -9.35 0.82 -15.67
C ALA A 394 -9.65 -0.42 -16.51
N LYS A 395 -10.52 -1.31 -16.04
CA LYS A 395 -10.97 -2.51 -16.79
C LYS A 395 -11.66 -2.21 -18.15
N LEU A 396 -12.08 -0.97 -18.36
CA LEU A 396 -12.71 -0.51 -19.61
C LEU A 396 -11.72 0.19 -20.56
N MET A 397 -10.42 0.18 -20.23
CA MET A 397 -9.38 0.90 -20.96
C MET A 397 -8.37 -0.05 -21.59
N THR A 398 -7.79 0.41 -22.69
CA THR A 398 -6.58 -0.20 -23.24
C THR A 398 -5.36 0.15 -22.40
N GLY A 399 -4.28 -0.61 -22.51
CA GLY A 399 -3.02 -0.31 -21.80
C GLY A 399 -2.50 1.10 -22.10
N THR A 400 -2.60 1.56 -23.35
CA THR A 400 -2.19 2.93 -23.74
C THR A 400 -3.05 3.99 -23.07
N GLN A 401 -4.37 3.80 -23.04
CA GLN A 401 -5.27 4.72 -22.35
C GLN A 401 -5.00 4.79 -20.84
N MET A 402 -4.66 3.66 -20.20
CA MET A 402 -4.27 3.64 -18.80
C MET A 402 -2.98 4.42 -18.55
N LEU A 403 -1.97 4.26 -19.43
CA LEU A 403 -0.71 4.99 -19.34
C LEU A 403 -0.91 6.50 -19.50
N GLU A 404 -1.74 6.91 -20.45
CA GLU A 404 -2.07 8.31 -20.69
C GLU A 404 -2.84 8.91 -19.52
N GLN A 405 -3.93 8.25 -19.11
CA GLN A 405 -4.87 8.82 -18.14
C GLN A 405 -4.35 8.81 -16.70
N TYR A 406 -3.68 7.74 -16.28
CA TYR A 406 -3.26 7.57 -14.87
C TYR A 406 -1.79 7.91 -14.62
N PHE A 407 -0.96 7.89 -15.67
CA PHE A 407 0.48 8.09 -15.53
C PHE A 407 1.01 9.29 -16.32
N GLY A 408 0.14 9.97 -17.10
CA GLY A 408 0.52 11.12 -17.91
C GLY A 408 1.53 10.80 -19.02
N ILE A 409 1.54 9.54 -19.51
CA ILE A 409 2.44 9.08 -20.55
C ILE A 409 1.70 9.14 -21.88
N ASP A 410 1.74 10.29 -22.54
CA ASP A 410 1.03 10.52 -23.81
C ASP A 410 1.64 9.75 -24.98
N GLN A 411 2.89 9.31 -24.89
CA GLN A 411 3.64 8.76 -26.00
C GLN A 411 4.62 7.67 -25.58
N LEU A 412 4.45 6.47 -26.15
CA LEU A 412 5.37 5.36 -25.99
C LEU A 412 6.54 5.36 -27.01
N TYR A 413 6.47 6.25 -28.00
CA TYR A 413 7.47 6.37 -29.03
C TYR A 413 8.45 7.52 -28.76
N PRO A 414 9.68 7.47 -29.31
CA PRO A 414 10.59 8.62 -29.27
C PRO A 414 9.88 9.87 -29.82
N ILE A 415 10.15 11.02 -29.21
CA ILE A 415 9.42 12.30 -29.46
C ILE A 415 9.28 12.62 -30.96
N ASN A 416 10.35 12.38 -31.75
CA ASN A 416 10.30 12.64 -33.20
C ASN A 416 9.38 11.67 -33.93
N LEU A 417 9.43 10.38 -33.59
CA LEU A 417 8.59 9.35 -34.19
C LEU A 417 7.11 9.56 -33.83
N ALA A 418 6.86 9.96 -32.61
CA ALA A 418 5.51 10.26 -32.13
C ALA A 418 4.89 11.47 -32.85
N LYS A 419 5.68 12.54 -33.09
CA LYS A 419 5.25 13.70 -33.89
C LYS A 419 4.91 13.29 -35.32
N GLN A 420 5.76 12.48 -35.95
CA GLN A 420 5.54 11.95 -37.28
C GLN A 420 4.30 11.07 -37.36
N LEU A 421 4.10 10.17 -36.37
CA LEU A 421 2.94 9.30 -36.30
C LEU A 421 1.63 10.10 -36.14
N ARG A 422 1.65 11.11 -35.25
CA ARG A 422 0.49 12.01 -35.06
C ARG A 422 0.20 12.80 -36.34
N ARG A 423 1.20 13.35 -37.00
CA ARG A 423 1.05 14.06 -38.26
C ARG A 423 0.52 13.13 -39.36
N TYR A 424 1.05 11.93 -39.49
CA TYR A 424 0.56 10.90 -40.38
C TYR A 424 -0.91 10.56 -40.11
N GLY A 425 -1.29 10.34 -38.85
CA GLY A 425 -2.68 10.05 -38.47
C GLY A 425 -3.65 11.18 -38.83
N ASN A 426 -3.27 12.45 -38.61
CA ASN A 426 -4.09 13.61 -38.99
C ASN A 426 -4.30 13.67 -40.50
N LEU A 427 -3.23 13.55 -41.29
CA LEU A 427 -3.31 13.54 -42.74
C LEU A 427 -4.09 12.33 -43.28
N ALA A 428 -3.91 11.17 -42.73
CA ALA A 428 -4.59 9.94 -43.13
C ALA A 428 -6.12 10.00 -42.93
N ASN A 429 -6.56 10.73 -41.90
CA ASN A 429 -7.97 10.91 -41.59
C ASN A 429 -8.61 12.15 -42.25
N ASP A 430 -7.84 12.93 -43.00
CA ASP A 430 -8.37 14.06 -43.76
C ASP A 430 -8.65 13.65 -45.22
N PRO A 431 -9.93 13.54 -45.66
CA PRO A 431 -10.25 13.22 -47.04
C PRO A 431 -10.07 14.41 -48.02
N TYR A 432 -9.85 15.63 -47.49
CA TYR A 432 -9.73 16.86 -48.33
C TYR A 432 -8.28 17.39 -48.37
N ARG A 433 -7.27 16.56 -48.04
CA ARG A 433 -5.86 16.95 -48.07
C ARG A 433 -5.41 17.43 -49.45
N SER A 434 -4.56 18.44 -49.45
CA SER A 434 -3.92 19.00 -50.65
C SER A 434 -2.94 18.03 -51.32
N ASP A 435 -2.42 18.38 -52.52
CA ASP A 435 -1.39 17.58 -53.18
C ASP A 435 -0.09 17.52 -52.37
N GLU A 436 0.27 18.63 -51.72
CA GLU A 436 1.44 18.68 -50.82
C GLU A 436 1.26 17.79 -49.59
N GLU A 437 0.08 17.82 -48.98
CA GLU A 437 -0.25 16.99 -47.84
C GLU A 437 -0.34 15.51 -48.19
N GLN A 438 -0.76 15.14 -49.37
CA GLN A 438 -0.75 13.78 -49.87
C GLN A 438 0.72 13.28 -50.01
N ALA A 439 1.60 14.10 -50.58
CA ALA A 439 3.02 13.77 -50.70
C ALA A 439 3.69 13.64 -49.33
N GLU A 440 3.35 14.54 -48.39
CA GLU A 440 3.80 14.44 -47.00
C GLU A 440 3.32 13.13 -46.32
N LEU A 441 2.07 12.72 -46.51
CA LEU A 441 1.51 11.48 -46.03
C LEU A 441 2.33 10.25 -46.48
N GLU A 442 2.65 10.20 -47.79
CA GLU A 442 3.41 9.09 -48.38
C GLU A 442 4.85 9.07 -47.88
N GLN A 443 5.47 10.22 -47.71
CA GLN A 443 6.79 10.32 -47.14
C GLN A 443 6.81 9.87 -45.68
N LEU A 444 5.85 10.34 -44.88
CA LEU A 444 5.73 9.93 -43.47
C LEU A 444 5.49 8.42 -43.35
N ARG A 445 4.65 7.85 -44.21
CA ARG A 445 4.42 6.39 -44.26
C ARG A 445 5.72 5.64 -44.48
N THR A 446 6.52 6.05 -45.46
CA THR A 446 7.78 5.42 -45.78
C THR A 446 8.76 5.48 -44.61
N VAL A 447 8.83 6.65 -43.93
CA VAL A 447 9.70 6.83 -42.76
C VAL A 447 9.25 5.95 -41.58
N LEU A 448 7.94 5.91 -41.31
CA LEU A 448 7.36 5.15 -40.22
C LEU A 448 7.47 3.62 -40.46
N GLU A 449 7.23 3.15 -41.68
CA GLU A 449 7.44 1.75 -42.07
C GLU A 449 8.93 1.37 -41.99
N GLY A 450 9.81 2.26 -42.40
CA GLY A 450 11.28 2.10 -42.24
C GLY A 450 11.72 2.04 -40.78
N ALA A 451 10.96 2.66 -39.86
CA ALA A 451 11.17 2.56 -38.41
C ALA A 451 10.52 1.29 -37.78
N GLY A 452 9.95 0.40 -38.60
CA GLY A 452 9.36 -0.87 -38.16
C GLY A 452 7.88 -0.81 -37.76
N LEU A 453 7.20 0.31 -38.05
CA LEU A 453 5.75 0.41 -37.84
C LEU A 453 5.00 -0.23 -39.02
N HIS A 454 4.05 -1.08 -38.72
CA HIS A 454 3.16 -1.67 -39.73
C HIS A 454 1.74 -1.12 -39.54
N PHE A 455 1.12 -0.67 -40.65
CA PHE A 455 -0.23 -0.14 -40.65
C PHE A 455 -1.19 -1.18 -41.23
N ASP A 456 -2.08 -1.73 -40.40
CA ASP A 456 -3.13 -2.67 -40.82
C ASP A 456 -4.33 -1.96 -41.45
N TRP A 457 -4.29 -0.63 -41.52
CA TRP A 457 -5.36 0.20 -42.06
C TRP A 457 -4.85 1.13 -43.17
N GLN A 458 -5.77 1.53 -44.07
CA GLN A 458 -5.50 2.43 -45.18
C GLN A 458 -5.98 3.86 -44.85
N PRO A 459 -5.26 4.92 -45.29
CA PRO A 459 -5.74 6.27 -45.20
C PRO A 459 -7.07 6.43 -45.92
N LEU A 460 -7.93 7.37 -45.48
CA LEU A 460 -9.18 7.68 -46.17
C LEU A 460 -8.90 8.07 -47.62
N GLU A 461 -9.77 7.62 -48.51
CA GLU A 461 -9.70 8.03 -49.93
C GLU A 461 -9.84 9.54 -50.04
N ARG A 462 -8.97 10.13 -50.86
CA ARG A 462 -8.97 11.56 -51.12
C ARG A 462 -10.21 11.94 -51.94
N LYS A 463 -10.95 12.94 -51.51
CA LYS A 463 -12.06 13.54 -52.24
C LYS A 463 -11.55 14.75 -52.97
N SER A 464 -11.89 14.90 -54.27
CA SER A 464 -11.71 16.16 -54.98
C SER A 464 -12.61 17.20 -54.36
N ALA A 465 -12.05 18.37 -54.05
CA ALA A 465 -12.79 19.52 -53.56
C ALA A 465 -13.78 20.01 -54.61
#